data_91ba72c617bb4d20cd8232343fc4e45d
#
_entry.id   91ba72c617bb4d20cd8232343fc4e45d
#
_cell.length_a   1.000
_cell.length_b   1.000
_cell.length_c   1.000
_cell.angle_alpha   90.00
_cell.angle_beta   90.00
_cell.angle_gamma   90.00
#
_symmetry.space_group_name_H-M   'P 1'
#
loop_
_entity.id
_entity.type
_entity.pdbx_description
1 polymer ?
#
loop_
_entity_poly.entity_id
_entity_poly.type
_entity_poly.pdbx_seq_one_letter_code
_entity_poly.pdbx_strand_id
1 'polypeptide(L)'
;YVMATHDPIRVAEETAIIDHLTNGKYFVGFARGYQSRWTNILGQGSNAVATVSDGSANDLKNREIFEERVEMVLDCWTKDSVELNGRFYQAPYPHDTGIADYEGYEIAREAGAEGEIDDDGVLRRISVVPSPYQKPHPPVFCAVARSRATIEFAAKHGFRPSYFNPTDGVVELANVYVEESAKHGRQVQYGQHQNIVRHTRIGKSAEDFDRKLRAYDLDIFKNFYSVFGNHNVDPVNHDAEAAFRAMKDHKFILGGTVDDAIADWQDIYSRIPCEYITLIWHWAQQPKDELLEEIRLFMEKVVPELETPDFSVAAA
;
A
#
# COMPACT_ATOMS: atom_id res chain seq x y z
N TYR A 1 -1.35 6.39 -1.63
CA TYR A 1 -0.45 7.46 -2.10
C TYR A 1 0.87 6.91 -2.62
N VAL A 2 1.31 7.40 -3.78
CA VAL A 2 2.67 7.17 -4.29
C VAL A 2 3.55 8.29 -3.73
N MET A 3 4.21 8.04 -2.61
CA MET A 3 4.84 9.09 -1.80
C MET A 3 5.92 9.91 -2.54
N ALA A 4 6.61 9.32 -3.51
CA ALA A 4 7.56 10.07 -4.34
C ALA A 4 6.92 11.20 -5.17
N THR A 5 5.59 11.21 -5.31
CA THR A 5 4.82 12.18 -6.12
C THR A 5 3.96 13.14 -5.32
N HIS A 6 3.95 13.02 -4.00
CA HIS A 6 3.09 13.81 -3.11
C HIS A 6 3.90 14.61 -2.09
N ASP A 7 3.39 15.77 -1.73
CA ASP A 7 3.86 16.58 -0.62
C ASP A 7 3.48 15.90 0.71
N PRO A 8 4.42 15.66 1.64
CA PRO A 8 4.15 14.93 2.87
C PRO A 8 3.19 15.65 3.81
N ILE A 9 3.25 16.99 3.89
CA ILE A 9 2.34 17.78 4.73
C ILE A 9 0.91 17.66 4.21
N ARG A 10 0.70 17.79 2.89
CA ARG A 10 -0.62 17.64 2.27
C ARG A 10 -1.19 16.24 2.48
N VAL A 11 -0.36 15.21 2.37
CA VAL A 11 -0.80 13.85 2.66
C VAL A 11 -1.23 13.71 4.11
N ALA A 12 -0.49 14.31 5.05
CA ALA A 12 -0.85 14.26 6.46
C ALA A 12 -2.19 14.97 6.74
N GLU A 13 -2.40 16.16 6.20
CA GLU A 13 -3.65 16.92 6.33
C GLU A 13 -4.85 16.17 5.71
N GLU A 14 -4.74 15.78 4.45
CA GLU A 14 -5.82 15.12 3.70
C GLU A 14 -6.26 13.81 4.37
N THR A 15 -5.31 12.98 4.77
CA THR A 15 -5.59 11.69 5.39
C THR A 15 -6.19 11.85 6.78
N ALA A 16 -5.73 12.82 7.57
CA ALA A 16 -6.32 13.14 8.87
C ALA A 16 -7.77 13.64 8.73
N ILE A 17 -8.05 14.50 7.74
CA ILE A 17 -9.42 14.96 7.45
C ILE A 17 -10.33 13.78 7.08
N ILE A 18 -9.86 12.88 6.20
CA ILE A 18 -10.65 11.69 5.81
C ILE A 18 -10.90 10.79 7.02
N ASP A 19 -9.91 10.62 7.88
CA ASP A 19 -10.03 9.82 9.09
C ASP A 19 -11.12 10.37 10.02
N HIS A 20 -11.19 11.69 10.21
CA HIS A 20 -12.29 12.35 10.93
C HIS A 20 -13.65 12.16 10.24
N LEU A 21 -13.72 12.38 8.92
CA LEU A 21 -14.97 12.23 8.16
C LEU A 21 -15.53 10.81 8.20
N THR A 22 -14.67 9.82 8.34
CA THR A 22 -15.06 8.40 8.41
C THR A 22 -15.22 7.88 9.85
N ASN A 23 -15.03 8.75 10.86
CA ASN A 23 -15.04 8.37 12.27
C ASN A 23 -14.10 7.20 12.58
N GLY A 24 -12.86 7.27 12.08
CA GLY A 24 -11.84 6.24 12.29
C GLY A 24 -12.03 4.96 11.46
N LYS A 25 -12.90 4.94 10.47
CA LYS A 25 -13.08 3.81 9.54
C LYS A 25 -12.25 4.02 8.28
N TYR A 26 -11.00 4.35 8.45
CA TYR A 26 -10.06 4.70 7.39
C TYR A 26 -8.72 3.99 7.59
N PHE A 27 -8.08 3.68 6.51
CA PHE A 27 -6.68 3.24 6.47
C PHE A 27 -5.97 3.86 5.27
N VAL A 28 -4.65 4.00 5.36
CA VAL A 28 -3.83 4.64 4.33
C VAL A 28 -2.99 3.60 3.63
N GLY A 29 -2.84 3.72 2.31
CA GLY A 29 -1.91 2.91 1.53
C GLY A 29 -0.74 3.74 1.00
N PHE A 30 0.49 3.34 1.29
CA PHE A 30 1.70 3.95 0.75
C PHE A 30 2.41 3.05 -0.25
N ALA A 31 2.90 3.65 -1.33
CA ALA A 31 3.62 2.97 -2.39
C ALA A 31 4.77 3.83 -2.93
N ARG A 32 5.77 3.16 -3.53
CA ARG A 32 6.96 3.83 -4.11
C ARG A 32 6.73 4.39 -5.51
N GLY A 33 5.82 3.79 -6.28
CA GLY A 33 5.55 4.14 -7.67
C GLY A 33 6.49 3.45 -8.68
N TYR A 34 5.89 2.67 -9.57
CA TYR A 34 6.61 1.88 -10.59
C TYR A 34 6.32 2.32 -12.03
N GLN A 35 5.32 3.18 -12.24
CA GLN A 35 4.94 3.64 -13.58
C GLN A 35 5.60 4.97 -13.90
N SER A 36 6.46 4.99 -14.93
CA SER A 36 7.14 6.20 -15.40
C SER A 36 6.17 7.30 -15.83
N ARG A 37 5.04 6.93 -16.42
CA ARG A 37 3.97 7.85 -16.82
C ARG A 37 3.48 8.76 -15.67
N TRP A 38 3.52 8.27 -14.43
CA TRP A 38 3.06 9.02 -13.27
C TRP A 38 4.23 9.50 -12.41
N THR A 39 5.11 8.58 -12.02
CA THR A 39 6.19 8.89 -11.08
C THR A 39 7.17 9.90 -11.64
N ASN A 40 7.57 9.78 -12.92
CA ASN A 40 8.53 10.73 -13.51
C ASN A 40 7.89 12.11 -13.74
N ILE A 41 6.58 12.16 -14.04
CA ILE A 41 5.88 13.42 -14.25
C ILE A 41 5.59 14.12 -12.93
N LEU A 42 4.93 13.43 -12.01
CA LEU A 42 4.47 14.02 -10.74
C LEU A 42 5.58 14.12 -9.69
N GLY A 43 6.63 13.30 -9.80
CA GLY A 43 7.79 13.30 -8.93
C GLY A 43 8.94 14.21 -9.37
N GLN A 44 8.75 15.04 -10.41
CA GLN A 44 9.82 15.89 -10.97
C GLN A 44 10.45 16.85 -9.96
N GLY A 45 9.67 17.38 -9.01
CA GLY A 45 10.17 18.30 -7.97
C GLY A 45 11.25 17.69 -7.07
N SER A 46 11.24 16.38 -6.84
CA SER A 46 12.28 15.64 -6.13
C SER A 46 13.19 14.83 -7.05
N ASN A 47 13.03 15.01 -8.36
CA ASN A 47 13.69 14.19 -9.39
C ASN A 47 13.48 12.67 -9.15
N ALA A 48 12.29 12.29 -8.69
CA ALA A 48 11.91 10.89 -8.54
C ALA A 48 11.68 10.27 -9.91
N VAL A 49 12.11 9.03 -10.08
CA VAL A 49 11.84 8.23 -11.27
C VAL A 49 11.26 6.89 -10.89
N ALA A 50 10.36 6.37 -11.72
CA ALA A 50 9.79 5.05 -11.51
C ALA A 50 10.86 3.98 -11.62
N THR A 51 10.82 3.00 -10.74
CA THR A 51 11.73 1.87 -10.76
C THR A 51 11.02 0.57 -10.44
N VAL A 52 11.63 -0.51 -10.86
CA VAL A 52 11.35 -1.86 -10.37
C VAL A 52 12.48 -2.21 -9.39
N SER A 53 12.21 -2.73 -8.22
CA SER A 53 13.19 -3.02 -7.16
C SER A 53 14.40 -3.85 -7.66
N ASP A 54 15.32 -3.19 -8.38
CA ASP A 54 16.46 -3.77 -9.07
C ASP A 54 17.81 -3.40 -8.44
N GLY A 55 17.81 -2.59 -7.37
CA GLY A 55 19.02 -2.11 -6.70
C GLY A 55 19.80 -1.02 -7.46
N SER A 56 19.27 -0.51 -8.58
CA SER A 56 19.89 0.59 -9.32
C SER A 56 19.92 1.89 -8.50
N ALA A 57 20.75 2.85 -8.93
CA ALA A 57 20.80 4.18 -8.31
C ALA A 57 19.43 4.87 -8.28
N ASN A 58 18.61 4.68 -9.30
CA ASN A 58 17.25 5.18 -9.36
C ASN A 58 16.33 4.48 -8.36
N ASP A 59 16.46 3.16 -8.20
CA ASP A 59 15.72 2.39 -7.21
C ASP A 59 16.06 2.84 -5.78
N LEU A 60 17.35 2.97 -5.47
CA LEU A 60 17.81 3.44 -4.16
C LEU A 60 17.30 4.86 -3.87
N LYS A 61 17.45 5.78 -4.83
CA LYS A 61 16.94 7.15 -4.69
C LYS A 61 15.42 7.21 -4.49
N ASN A 62 14.66 6.46 -5.29
CA ASN A 62 13.20 6.40 -5.12
C ASN A 62 12.81 5.85 -3.74
N ARG A 63 13.60 4.90 -3.20
CA ARG A 63 13.42 4.38 -1.85
C ARG A 63 13.69 5.45 -0.80
N GLU A 64 14.82 6.16 -0.89
CA GLU A 64 15.15 7.24 0.02
C GLU A 64 14.05 8.31 0.08
N ILE A 65 13.54 8.74 -1.09
CA ILE A 65 12.43 9.71 -1.17
C ILE A 65 11.17 9.15 -0.51
N PHE A 66 10.85 7.88 -0.77
CA PHE A 66 9.67 7.22 -0.20
C PHE A 66 9.76 7.15 1.32
N GLU A 67 10.87 6.65 1.86
CA GLU A 67 11.07 6.45 3.30
C GLU A 67 11.08 7.80 4.03
N GLU A 68 11.83 8.80 3.52
CA GLU A 68 11.86 10.15 4.07
C GLU A 68 10.46 10.76 4.16
N ARG A 69 9.69 10.74 3.07
CA ARG A 69 8.37 11.36 3.06
C ARG A 69 7.34 10.63 3.90
N VAL A 70 7.43 9.30 4.00
CA VAL A 70 6.56 8.53 4.89
C VAL A 70 6.85 8.86 6.36
N GLU A 71 8.14 8.93 6.75
CA GLU A 71 8.53 9.31 8.11
C GLU A 71 8.08 10.74 8.45
N MET A 72 8.16 11.67 7.49
CA MET A 72 7.63 13.02 7.65
C MET A 72 6.11 13.05 7.87
N VAL A 73 5.35 12.21 7.16
CA VAL A 73 3.90 12.07 7.39
C VAL A 73 3.62 11.55 8.80
N LEU A 74 4.38 10.55 9.26
CA LEU A 74 4.24 10.04 10.64
C LEU A 74 4.52 11.12 11.67
N ASP A 75 5.55 11.93 11.46
CA ASP A 75 5.86 13.07 12.33
C ASP A 75 4.73 14.08 12.37
N CYS A 76 4.18 14.46 11.21
CA CYS A 76 3.03 15.36 11.11
C CYS A 76 1.77 14.82 11.81
N TRP A 77 1.57 13.51 11.83
CA TRP A 77 0.40 12.90 12.48
C TRP A 77 0.52 12.79 14.01
N THR A 78 1.75 12.71 14.52
CA THR A 78 2.00 12.29 15.91
C THR A 78 2.62 13.37 16.79
N LYS A 79 3.15 14.45 16.21
CA LYS A 79 3.78 15.55 16.92
C LYS A 79 2.93 16.81 16.86
N ASP A 80 2.95 17.62 17.91
CA ASP A 80 2.20 18.89 17.95
C ASP A 80 2.76 19.89 16.95
N SER A 81 4.07 19.91 16.74
CA SER A 81 4.74 20.66 15.69
C SER A 81 5.91 19.88 15.11
N VAL A 82 6.28 20.15 13.88
CA VAL A 82 7.34 19.45 13.16
C VAL A 82 8.38 20.42 12.61
N GLU A 83 9.61 19.96 12.60
CA GLU A 83 10.74 20.51 11.89
C GLU A 83 11.24 19.42 10.96
N LEU A 84 11.02 19.59 9.66
CA LEU A 84 11.35 18.59 8.66
C LEU A 84 12.62 19.00 7.92
N ASN A 85 13.71 18.30 8.17
CA ASN A 85 15.01 18.56 7.54
C ASN A 85 15.50 17.34 6.76
N GLY A 86 14.76 16.98 5.71
CA GLY A 86 15.12 15.89 4.82
C GLY A 86 16.03 16.33 3.68
N ARG A 87 16.57 15.35 2.99
CA ARG A 87 17.37 15.57 1.78
C ARG A 87 16.54 16.06 0.60
N PHE A 88 15.27 15.62 0.52
CA PHE A 88 14.37 15.88 -0.60
C PHE A 88 13.22 16.81 -0.25
N TYR A 89 13.01 17.07 1.04
CA TYR A 89 11.95 17.94 1.52
C TYR A 89 12.33 18.60 2.83
N GLN A 90 12.00 19.88 2.97
CA GLN A 90 12.26 20.67 4.20
C GLN A 90 11.01 21.49 4.56
N ALA A 91 10.73 21.61 5.85
CA ALA A 91 9.73 22.53 6.39
C ALA A 91 10.13 22.97 7.81
N PRO A 92 10.31 24.30 8.06
CA PRO A 92 10.24 25.36 7.06
C PRO A 92 11.31 25.29 5.98
N TYR A 93 11.15 26.09 4.92
CA TYR A 93 12.15 26.15 3.86
C TYR A 93 12.59 27.62 3.64
N PRO A 94 13.92 27.91 3.60
CA PRO A 94 15.04 27.00 3.90
C PRO A 94 15.11 26.64 5.37
N HIS A 95 15.45 25.37 5.66
CA HIS A 95 15.48 24.86 7.03
C HIS A 95 16.49 25.62 7.92
N ASP A 96 17.71 25.89 7.43
CA ASP A 96 18.79 26.46 8.22
C ASP A 96 18.48 27.88 8.71
N THR A 97 17.81 28.70 7.91
CA THR A 97 17.44 30.07 8.26
C THR A 97 16.04 30.20 8.85
N GLY A 98 15.16 29.26 8.55
CA GLY A 98 13.75 29.40 8.85
C GLY A 98 13.09 30.50 8.02
N ILE A 99 11.91 30.93 8.42
CA ILE A 99 11.17 32.03 7.78
C ILE A 99 11.15 33.23 8.73
N ALA A 100 11.99 34.23 8.46
CA ALA A 100 12.15 35.42 9.31
C ALA A 100 11.05 36.48 9.08
N ASP A 101 10.44 36.50 7.89
CA ASP A 101 9.46 37.54 7.50
C ASP A 101 8.02 37.03 7.59
N TYR A 102 7.73 36.15 8.56
CA TYR A 102 6.37 35.65 8.73
C TYR A 102 5.49 36.67 9.43
N GLU A 103 4.57 37.27 8.73
CA GLU A 103 3.72 38.35 9.23
C GLU A 103 2.83 37.96 10.43
N GLY A 104 2.50 36.65 10.56
CA GLY A 104 1.71 36.09 11.64
C GLY A 104 2.49 35.66 12.87
N TYR A 105 3.76 36.06 13.03
CA TYR A 105 4.63 35.54 14.08
C TYR A 105 4.10 35.78 15.51
N GLU A 106 3.42 36.88 15.76
CA GLU A 106 2.86 37.18 17.10
C GLU A 106 1.73 36.20 17.46
N ILE A 107 0.83 35.93 16.50
CA ILE A 107 -0.26 34.95 16.71
C ILE A 107 0.30 33.53 16.82
N ALA A 108 1.28 33.19 15.99
CA ALA A 108 1.90 31.85 16.06
C ALA A 108 2.64 31.66 17.37
N ARG A 109 3.27 32.70 17.93
CA ARG A 109 3.91 32.65 19.26
C ARG A 109 2.88 32.50 20.38
N GLU A 110 1.72 33.12 20.29
CA GLU A 110 0.67 33.09 21.31
C GLU A 110 -0.18 31.81 21.25
N ALA A 111 -0.56 31.39 20.04
CA ALA A 111 -1.57 30.33 19.81
C ALA A 111 -1.03 29.09 19.10
N GLY A 112 0.19 29.11 18.57
CA GLY A 112 0.85 27.98 17.92
C GLY A 112 1.41 26.97 18.94
N ALA A 113 1.98 25.89 18.44
CA ALA A 113 2.66 24.93 19.29
C ALA A 113 4.03 25.46 19.77
N GLU A 114 4.52 24.88 20.86
CA GLU A 114 5.81 25.25 21.42
C GLU A 114 6.94 25.09 20.39
N GLY A 115 7.76 26.13 20.24
CA GLY A 115 8.90 26.15 19.34
C GLY A 115 8.59 26.48 17.88
N GLU A 116 7.37 26.81 17.51
CA GLU A 116 7.07 27.28 16.15
C GLU A 116 7.79 28.59 15.83
N ILE A 117 7.81 29.52 16.76
CA ILE A 117 8.53 30.81 16.66
C ILE A 117 9.65 30.84 17.69
N ASP A 118 10.85 31.12 17.25
CA ASP A 118 11.98 31.33 18.15
C ASP A 118 11.99 32.73 18.79
N ASP A 119 12.99 33.00 19.67
CA ASP A 119 13.11 34.28 20.38
C ASP A 119 13.33 35.45 19.45
N ASP A 120 13.90 35.23 18.27
CA ASP A 120 14.15 36.26 17.26
C ASP A 120 12.96 36.49 16.33
N GLY A 121 11.84 35.75 16.51
CA GLY A 121 10.62 35.87 15.71
C GLY A 121 10.66 35.06 14.42
N VAL A 122 11.57 34.13 14.28
CA VAL A 122 11.71 33.29 13.10
C VAL A 122 10.86 32.02 13.24
N LEU A 123 10.10 31.68 12.18
CA LEU A 123 9.35 30.44 12.11
C LEU A 123 10.32 29.25 11.90
N ARG A 124 10.40 28.37 12.90
CA ARG A 124 11.30 27.21 12.94
C ARG A 124 10.58 25.88 12.82
N ARG A 125 9.33 25.82 13.18
CA ARG A 125 8.49 24.63 13.17
C ARG A 125 7.11 24.96 12.64
N ILE A 126 6.37 23.97 12.23
CA ILE A 126 4.98 24.12 11.81
C ILE A 126 4.09 23.10 12.51
N SER A 127 2.88 23.48 12.88
CA SER A 127 1.83 22.54 13.29
C SER A 127 1.05 22.08 12.08
N VAL A 128 0.82 20.77 11.97
CA VAL A 128 0.01 20.19 10.91
C VAL A 128 -1.32 19.72 11.52
N VAL A 129 -2.41 20.35 11.08
CA VAL A 129 -3.74 20.13 11.65
C VAL A 129 -4.77 19.78 10.57
N PRO A 130 -5.79 18.94 10.93
CA PRO A 130 -5.98 18.27 12.21
C PRO A 130 -5.02 17.10 12.41
N SER A 131 -4.75 16.71 13.65
CA SER A 131 -4.16 15.39 13.92
C SER A 131 -5.17 14.29 13.60
N PRO A 132 -4.78 13.07 13.24
CA PRO A 132 -5.70 11.99 12.92
C PRO A 132 -6.70 11.69 14.05
N TYR A 133 -7.91 11.25 13.68
CA TYR A 133 -8.92 10.77 14.61
C TYR A 133 -8.45 9.52 15.34
N GLN A 134 -7.91 8.55 14.61
CA GLN A 134 -7.29 7.33 15.15
C GLN A 134 -5.92 7.64 15.77
N LYS A 135 -5.61 7.03 16.92
CA LYS A 135 -4.34 7.26 17.61
C LYS A 135 -3.48 5.98 17.63
N PRO A 136 -2.18 6.07 17.41
CA PRO A 136 -1.41 7.31 17.11
C PRO A 136 -1.69 7.85 15.71
N HIS A 137 -2.15 7.03 14.78
CA HIS A 137 -2.51 7.38 13.40
C HIS A 137 -3.38 6.26 12.77
N PRO A 138 -4.01 6.49 11.60
CA PRO A 138 -4.72 5.44 10.88
C PRO A 138 -3.80 4.25 10.54
N PRO A 139 -4.35 3.03 10.47
CA PRO A 139 -3.58 1.88 9.99
C PRO A 139 -2.96 2.15 8.61
N VAL A 140 -1.68 1.82 8.46
CA VAL A 140 -0.95 2.02 7.20
C VAL A 140 -0.71 0.70 6.51
N PHE A 141 -1.11 0.60 5.24
CA PHE A 141 -0.77 -0.49 4.35
C PHE A 141 0.36 -0.09 3.41
N CYS A 142 1.33 -0.97 3.20
CA CYS A 142 2.47 -0.73 2.35
C CYS A 142 2.49 -1.74 1.20
N ALA A 143 2.41 -1.26 -0.05
CA ALA A 143 2.44 -2.13 -1.21
C ALA A 143 3.82 -2.77 -1.39
N VAL A 144 3.86 -4.11 -1.41
CA VAL A 144 5.08 -4.90 -1.55
C VAL A 144 4.95 -5.87 -2.72
N ALA A 145 5.86 -5.78 -3.69
CA ALA A 145 5.96 -6.76 -4.76
C ALA A 145 7.08 -7.79 -4.47
N ARG A 146 8.33 -7.35 -4.28
CA ARG A 146 9.50 -8.25 -4.13
C ARG A 146 10.56 -7.74 -3.16
N SER A 147 10.42 -6.54 -2.66
CA SER A 147 11.51 -5.86 -1.96
C SER A 147 11.56 -6.21 -0.48
N ARG A 148 12.59 -6.97 -0.07
CA ARG A 148 12.90 -7.24 1.33
C ARG A 148 13.01 -5.93 2.14
N ALA A 149 13.74 -4.92 1.65
CA ALA A 149 13.90 -3.66 2.34
C ALA A 149 12.56 -2.90 2.55
N THR A 150 11.56 -3.08 1.66
CA THR A 150 10.22 -2.53 1.90
C THR A 150 9.50 -3.26 3.04
N ILE A 151 9.74 -4.57 3.21
CA ILE A 151 9.22 -5.32 4.36
C ILE A 151 9.90 -4.87 5.66
N GLU A 152 11.22 -4.71 5.64
CA GLU A 152 12.00 -4.22 6.79
C GLU A 152 11.50 -2.82 7.24
N PHE A 153 11.27 -1.92 6.29
CA PHE A 153 10.67 -0.62 6.56
C PHE A 153 9.24 -0.73 7.12
N ALA A 154 8.39 -1.56 6.53
CA ALA A 154 7.03 -1.80 7.02
C ALA A 154 7.05 -2.37 8.45
N ALA A 155 7.92 -3.34 8.72
CA ALA A 155 8.11 -3.92 10.04
C ALA A 155 8.64 -2.90 11.06
N LYS A 156 9.59 -2.03 10.67
CA LYS A 156 10.12 -0.94 11.51
C LYS A 156 9.01 -0.03 12.04
N HIS A 157 8.02 0.29 11.22
CA HIS A 157 6.95 1.23 11.55
C HIS A 157 5.62 0.56 11.96
N GLY A 158 5.54 -0.77 11.97
CA GLY A 158 4.30 -1.50 12.27
C GLY A 158 3.25 -1.38 11.16
N PHE A 159 3.67 -1.12 9.93
CA PHE A 159 2.79 -1.08 8.77
C PHE A 159 2.39 -2.48 8.32
N ARG A 160 1.27 -2.57 7.62
CA ARG A 160 0.71 -3.81 7.08
C ARG A 160 1.21 -4.03 5.66
N PRO A 161 2.14 -4.98 5.40
CA PRO A 161 2.58 -5.28 4.05
C PRO A 161 1.43 -5.87 3.24
N SER A 162 1.25 -5.38 2.01
CA SER A 162 0.25 -5.86 1.05
C SER A 162 0.95 -6.59 -0.09
N TYR A 163 0.85 -7.90 -0.10
CA TYR A 163 1.57 -8.79 -1.00
C TYR A 163 0.84 -9.00 -2.32
N PHE A 164 1.44 -8.57 -3.41
CA PHE A 164 0.94 -8.77 -4.75
C PHE A 164 1.97 -9.51 -5.63
N ASN A 165 2.38 -10.67 -5.19
CA ASN A 165 3.35 -11.57 -5.83
C ASN A 165 2.93 -13.03 -5.64
N PRO A 166 3.52 -13.99 -6.36
CA PRO A 166 3.23 -15.42 -6.20
C PRO A 166 3.41 -15.88 -4.75
N THR A 167 2.59 -16.85 -4.34
CA THR A 167 2.50 -17.28 -2.94
C THR A 167 3.84 -17.74 -2.35
N ASP A 168 4.71 -18.38 -3.14
CA ASP A 168 6.06 -18.77 -2.66
C ASP A 168 6.87 -17.56 -2.18
N GLY A 169 6.90 -16.50 -2.96
CA GLY A 169 7.58 -15.26 -2.59
C GLY A 169 6.91 -14.52 -1.43
N VAL A 170 5.59 -14.68 -1.25
CA VAL A 170 4.87 -14.11 -0.08
C VAL A 170 5.31 -14.82 1.20
N VAL A 171 5.40 -16.15 1.20
CA VAL A 171 5.83 -16.94 2.37
C VAL A 171 7.20 -16.48 2.89
N GLU A 172 8.16 -16.26 1.98
CA GLU A 172 9.48 -15.76 2.34
C GLU A 172 9.39 -14.38 3.00
N LEU A 173 8.71 -13.43 2.35
CA LEU A 173 8.58 -12.05 2.83
C LEU A 173 7.79 -11.96 4.14
N ALA A 174 6.81 -12.84 4.34
CA ALA A 174 6.03 -12.90 5.56
C ALA A 174 6.86 -13.31 6.78
N ASN A 175 7.79 -14.26 6.62
CA ASN A 175 8.74 -14.62 7.67
C ASN A 175 9.67 -13.44 8.00
N VAL A 176 10.18 -12.75 6.98
CA VAL A 176 10.99 -11.54 7.18
C VAL A 176 10.22 -10.49 7.99
N TYR A 177 8.93 -10.28 7.69
CA TYR A 177 8.10 -9.32 8.43
C TYR A 177 7.99 -9.67 9.92
N VAL A 178 7.77 -10.95 10.26
CA VAL A 178 7.71 -11.41 11.66
C VAL A 178 9.05 -11.18 12.37
N GLU A 179 10.16 -11.62 11.75
CA GLU A 179 11.50 -11.47 12.30
C GLU A 179 11.89 -10.00 12.52
N GLU A 180 11.64 -9.14 11.53
CA GLU A 180 11.97 -7.71 11.62
C GLU A 180 11.07 -6.98 12.61
N SER A 181 9.78 -7.33 12.69
CA SER A 181 8.88 -6.79 13.72
C SER A 181 9.37 -7.05 15.13
N ALA A 182 9.88 -8.27 15.40
CA ALA A 182 10.45 -8.62 16.70
C ALA A 182 11.68 -7.77 17.05
N LYS A 183 12.55 -7.46 16.07
CA LYS A 183 13.71 -6.57 16.27
C LYS A 183 13.31 -5.14 16.67
N HIS A 184 12.11 -4.72 16.32
CA HIS A 184 11.52 -3.43 16.67
C HIS A 184 10.52 -3.52 17.84
N GLY A 185 10.59 -4.58 18.65
CA GLY A 185 9.82 -4.74 19.88
C GLY A 185 8.35 -5.12 19.67
N ARG A 186 7.95 -5.54 18.47
CA ARG A 186 6.60 -6.00 18.17
C ARG A 186 6.57 -7.50 17.95
N GLN A 187 5.86 -8.21 18.83
CA GLN A 187 5.60 -9.64 18.68
C GLN A 187 4.35 -9.83 17.82
N VAL A 188 4.51 -10.32 16.61
CA VAL A 188 3.42 -10.60 15.68
C VAL A 188 3.42 -12.08 15.31
N GLN A 189 2.23 -12.66 15.20
CA GLN A 189 2.08 -14.02 14.69
C GLN A 189 2.30 -14.04 13.17
N TYR A 190 2.62 -15.20 12.63
CA TYR A 190 2.72 -15.42 11.19
C TYR A 190 1.35 -15.16 10.52
N GLY A 191 1.29 -14.26 9.55
CA GLY A 191 0.06 -13.79 8.92
C GLY A 191 -0.61 -12.59 9.59
N GLN A 192 -0.32 -12.32 10.86
CA GLN A 192 -0.88 -11.16 11.59
C GLN A 192 -0.38 -9.84 11.03
N HIS A 193 -1.27 -8.86 10.88
CA HIS A 193 -1.02 -7.55 10.26
C HIS A 193 -0.53 -7.63 8.81
N GLN A 194 -0.76 -8.73 8.14
CA GLN A 194 -0.34 -8.97 6.76
C GLN A 194 -1.55 -9.07 5.85
N ASN A 195 -1.43 -8.56 4.63
CA ASN A 195 -2.50 -8.48 3.65
C ASN A 195 -2.09 -9.17 2.36
N ILE A 196 -2.91 -10.11 1.91
CA ILE A 196 -2.73 -10.75 0.61
C ILE A 196 -3.65 -10.14 -0.43
N VAL A 197 -3.08 -9.77 -1.57
CA VAL A 197 -3.81 -9.13 -2.67
C VAL A 197 -3.93 -10.13 -3.82
N ARG A 198 -5.15 -10.45 -4.25
CA ARG A 198 -5.40 -11.42 -5.31
C ARG A 198 -6.55 -11.00 -6.22
N HIS A 199 -6.41 -11.36 -7.48
CA HIS A 199 -7.55 -11.41 -8.39
C HIS A 199 -8.30 -12.71 -8.15
N THR A 200 -9.63 -12.60 -8.03
CA THR A 200 -10.50 -13.77 -7.85
C THR A 200 -11.73 -13.62 -8.71
N ARG A 201 -12.17 -14.73 -9.31
CA ARG A 201 -13.39 -14.77 -10.10
C ARG A 201 -14.15 -16.08 -9.86
N ILE A 202 -15.46 -15.98 -9.77
CA ILE A 202 -16.32 -17.15 -9.55
C ILE A 202 -17.32 -17.27 -10.70
N GLY A 203 -17.28 -18.42 -11.38
CA GLY A 203 -18.21 -18.80 -12.43
C GLY A 203 -19.23 -19.84 -11.91
N LYS A 204 -20.34 -19.97 -12.62
CA LYS A 204 -21.35 -21.03 -12.38
C LYS A 204 -20.87 -22.40 -12.85
N SER A 205 -19.92 -22.42 -13.78
CA SER A 205 -19.23 -23.59 -14.31
C SER A 205 -17.85 -23.19 -14.84
N ALA A 206 -17.03 -24.16 -15.25
CA ALA A 206 -15.73 -23.89 -15.89
C ALA A 206 -15.86 -23.05 -17.16
N GLU A 207 -16.92 -23.32 -17.98
CA GLU A 207 -17.19 -22.55 -19.20
C GLU A 207 -17.60 -21.10 -18.87
N ASP A 208 -18.39 -20.90 -17.81
CA ASP A 208 -18.78 -19.55 -17.38
C ASP A 208 -17.59 -18.79 -16.81
N PHE A 209 -16.71 -19.46 -16.08
CA PHE A 209 -15.44 -18.89 -15.62
C PHE A 209 -14.57 -18.44 -16.80
N ASP A 210 -14.37 -19.30 -17.81
CA ASP A 210 -13.60 -18.96 -19.00
C ASP A 210 -14.24 -17.82 -19.80
N ARG A 211 -15.56 -17.78 -19.90
CA ARG A 211 -16.32 -16.67 -20.50
C ARG A 211 -16.01 -15.35 -19.79
N LYS A 212 -16.08 -15.36 -18.46
CA LYS A 212 -15.83 -14.17 -17.63
C LYS A 212 -14.39 -13.70 -17.77
N LEU A 213 -13.40 -14.60 -17.70
CA LEU A 213 -11.99 -14.26 -17.91
C LEU A 213 -11.77 -13.58 -19.26
N ARG A 214 -12.37 -14.13 -20.34
CA ARG A 214 -12.24 -13.54 -21.69
C ARG A 214 -12.94 -12.19 -21.80
N ALA A 215 -14.12 -12.05 -21.19
CA ALA A 215 -14.93 -10.84 -21.32
C ALA A 215 -14.44 -9.69 -20.44
N TYR A 216 -13.90 -9.98 -19.26
CA TYR A 216 -13.66 -8.96 -18.23
C TYR A 216 -12.18 -8.77 -17.86
N ASP A 217 -11.34 -9.80 -18.04
CA ASP A 217 -9.97 -9.77 -17.52
C ASP A 217 -8.89 -9.84 -18.60
N LEU A 218 -9.16 -10.52 -19.71
CA LEU A 218 -8.16 -10.80 -20.73
C LEU A 218 -7.55 -9.51 -21.34
N ASP A 219 -8.36 -8.50 -21.59
CA ASP A 219 -7.89 -7.24 -22.17
C ASP A 219 -6.89 -6.53 -21.25
N ILE A 220 -7.24 -6.37 -19.97
CA ILE A 220 -6.37 -5.70 -19.02
C ILE A 220 -5.15 -6.56 -18.67
N PHE A 221 -5.29 -7.89 -18.62
CA PHE A 221 -4.15 -8.78 -18.45
C PHE A 221 -3.16 -8.62 -19.59
N LYS A 222 -3.64 -8.72 -20.83
CA LYS A 222 -2.82 -8.63 -22.04
C LYS A 222 -2.16 -7.27 -22.22
N ASN A 223 -2.90 -6.18 -22.01
CA ASN A 223 -2.45 -4.83 -22.36
C ASN A 223 -1.84 -4.05 -21.19
N PHE A 224 -1.98 -4.54 -19.97
CA PHE A 224 -1.45 -3.89 -18.78
C PHE A 224 -0.54 -4.82 -17.96
N TYR A 225 -1.05 -5.88 -17.38
CA TYR A 225 -0.25 -6.70 -16.44
C TYR A 225 0.91 -7.42 -17.12
N SER A 226 0.72 -7.99 -18.31
CA SER A 226 1.78 -8.65 -19.05
C SER A 226 2.88 -7.67 -19.50
N VAL A 227 2.50 -6.43 -19.82
CA VAL A 227 3.44 -5.39 -20.29
C VAL A 227 4.33 -4.87 -19.17
N PHE A 228 3.77 -4.69 -17.97
CA PHE A 228 4.56 -4.16 -16.84
C PHE A 228 5.37 -5.21 -16.09
N GLY A 229 5.22 -6.49 -16.42
CA GLY A 229 6.04 -7.58 -15.86
C GLY A 229 5.95 -7.75 -14.34
N ASN A 230 4.93 -7.16 -13.70
CA ASN A 230 4.83 -7.10 -12.25
C ASN A 230 4.45 -8.43 -11.59
N HIS A 231 4.05 -9.44 -12.36
CA HIS A 231 3.42 -10.64 -11.84
C HIS A 231 4.13 -11.94 -12.24
N ASN A 232 5.39 -11.89 -12.64
CA ASN A 232 6.15 -13.04 -13.13
C ASN A 232 5.47 -13.75 -14.32
N VAL A 233 4.66 -13.02 -15.08
CA VAL A 233 4.06 -13.50 -16.30
C VAL A 233 4.90 -12.99 -17.47
N ASP A 234 5.41 -13.90 -18.28
CA ASP A 234 6.15 -13.51 -19.47
C ASP A 234 5.28 -12.66 -20.39
N PRO A 235 5.83 -11.58 -20.97
CA PRO A 235 5.10 -10.75 -21.93
C PRO A 235 4.58 -11.63 -23.07
N VAL A 236 3.27 -11.72 -23.21
CA VAL A 236 2.66 -12.52 -24.26
C VAL A 236 2.50 -11.67 -25.49
N ASN A 237 3.10 -12.08 -26.59
CA ASN A 237 3.07 -11.39 -27.89
C ASN A 237 1.63 -11.17 -28.36
N HIS A 238 0.95 -10.13 -27.95
CA HIS A 238 -0.36 -9.61 -28.36
C HIS A 238 -1.42 -10.64 -28.87
N ASP A 239 -1.12 -11.95 -28.82
CA ASP A 239 -2.03 -13.04 -29.14
C ASP A 239 -2.98 -13.28 -27.96
N ALA A 240 -4.27 -13.08 -28.20
CA ALA A 240 -5.31 -13.22 -27.17
C ALA A 240 -5.40 -14.64 -26.60
N GLU A 241 -5.19 -15.67 -27.43
CA GLU A 241 -5.26 -17.07 -26.97
C GLU A 241 -4.01 -17.46 -26.16
N ALA A 242 -2.85 -16.97 -26.55
CA ALA A 242 -1.64 -17.17 -25.74
C ALA A 242 -1.74 -16.43 -24.41
N ALA A 243 -2.23 -15.21 -24.40
CA ALA A 243 -2.46 -14.44 -23.18
C ALA A 243 -3.48 -15.11 -22.26
N PHE A 244 -4.58 -15.63 -22.82
CA PHE A 244 -5.59 -16.36 -22.06
C PHE A 244 -5.02 -17.62 -21.40
N ARG A 245 -4.24 -18.43 -22.15
CA ARG A 245 -3.57 -19.61 -21.60
C ARG A 245 -2.60 -19.23 -20.50
N ALA A 246 -1.73 -18.22 -20.72
CA ALA A 246 -0.77 -17.76 -19.72
C ALA A 246 -1.47 -17.29 -18.43
N MET A 247 -2.57 -16.54 -18.53
CA MET A 247 -3.36 -16.09 -17.39
C MET A 247 -3.89 -17.27 -16.57
N LYS A 248 -4.33 -18.35 -17.19
CA LYS A 248 -4.81 -19.58 -16.53
C LYS A 248 -3.66 -20.40 -15.95
N ASP A 249 -2.61 -20.67 -16.73
CA ASP A 249 -1.48 -21.50 -16.33
C ASP A 249 -0.74 -20.95 -15.12
N HIS A 250 -0.61 -19.62 -15.04
CA HIS A 250 0.02 -18.94 -13.90
C HIS A 250 -0.93 -18.67 -12.73
N LYS A 251 -2.19 -19.09 -12.82
CA LYS A 251 -3.23 -18.76 -11.83
C LYS A 251 -3.21 -17.27 -11.45
N PHE A 252 -3.06 -16.40 -12.45
CA PHE A 252 -3.06 -14.96 -12.23
C PHE A 252 -4.40 -14.50 -11.61
N ILE A 253 -5.51 -15.13 -12.05
CA ILE A 253 -6.83 -15.00 -11.44
C ILE A 253 -7.19 -16.35 -10.82
N LEU A 254 -7.40 -16.34 -9.51
CA LEU A 254 -7.83 -17.51 -8.75
C LEU A 254 -9.32 -17.81 -8.99
N GLY A 255 -9.70 -19.05 -8.80
CA GLY A 255 -11.09 -19.48 -8.81
C GLY A 255 -11.44 -20.35 -10.01
N GLY A 256 -12.72 -20.35 -10.33
CA GLY A 256 -13.40 -21.28 -11.21
C GLY A 256 -14.85 -21.35 -10.78
N THR A 257 -15.33 -22.53 -10.41
CA THR A 257 -16.55 -22.68 -9.60
C THR A 257 -16.30 -22.20 -8.16
N VAL A 258 -17.33 -22.23 -7.32
CA VAL A 258 -17.18 -21.94 -5.88
C VAL A 258 -16.19 -22.92 -5.24
N ASP A 259 -16.27 -24.21 -5.56
CA ASP A 259 -15.39 -25.23 -5.01
C ASP A 259 -13.92 -25.03 -5.44
N ASP A 260 -13.70 -24.63 -6.71
CA ASP A 260 -12.36 -24.29 -7.19
C ASP A 260 -11.80 -23.06 -6.47
N ALA A 261 -12.62 -22.05 -6.23
CA ALA A 261 -12.23 -20.86 -5.49
C ALA A 261 -11.89 -21.19 -4.01
N ILE A 262 -12.68 -22.05 -3.37
CA ILE A 262 -12.39 -22.56 -2.02
C ILE A 262 -11.02 -23.26 -2.02
N ALA A 263 -10.78 -24.18 -2.94
CA ALA A 263 -9.53 -24.93 -3.02
C ALA A 263 -8.31 -24.02 -3.24
N ASP A 264 -8.40 -23.07 -4.14
CA ASP A 264 -7.32 -22.10 -4.41
C ASP A 264 -7.01 -21.23 -3.18
N TRP A 265 -8.02 -20.77 -2.47
CA TRP A 265 -7.84 -19.95 -1.28
C TRP A 265 -7.39 -20.74 -0.06
N GLN A 266 -7.84 -21.99 0.10
CA GLN A 266 -7.34 -22.90 1.13
C GLN A 266 -5.86 -23.24 0.93
N ASP A 267 -5.42 -23.45 -0.32
CA ASP A 267 -3.99 -23.62 -0.63
C ASP A 267 -3.16 -22.41 -0.14
N ILE A 268 -3.61 -21.21 -0.44
CA ILE A 268 -2.94 -19.97 0.03
C ILE A 268 -2.94 -19.92 1.56
N TYR A 269 -4.09 -20.13 2.20
CA TYR A 269 -4.23 -20.00 3.65
C TYR A 269 -3.50 -21.07 4.44
N SER A 270 -3.35 -22.28 3.88
CA SER A 270 -2.52 -23.33 4.46
C SER A 270 -1.02 -22.94 4.54
N ARG A 271 -0.61 -21.99 3.68
CA ARG A 271 0.78 -21.54 3.55
C ARG A 271 1.02 -20.21 4.21
N ILE A 272 0.05 -19.29 4.13
CA ILE A 272 0.07 -17.97 4.77
C ILE A 272 -1.34 -17.52 5.11
N PRO A 273 -1.80 -17.67 6.36
CA PRO A 273 -3.12 -17.23 6.79
C PRO A 273 -3.11 -15.72 7.11
N CYS A 274 -3.08 -14.88 6.08
CA CYS A 274 -3.07 -13.43 6.26
C CYS A 274 -4.33 -12.94 6.98
N GLU A 275 -4.15 -11.99 7.91
CA GLU A 275 -5.26 -11.31 8.61
C GLU A 275 -6.18 -10.55 7.66
N TYR A 276 -5.62 -10.00 6.56
CA TYR A 276 -6.36 -9.21 5.58
C TYR A 276 -6.31 -9.84 4.20
N ILE A 277 -7.45 -9.76 3.49
CA ILE A 277 -7.57 -10.10 2.08
C ILE A 277 -7.99 -8.84 1.32
N THR A 278 -7.26 -8.52 0.25
CA THR A 278 -7.68 -7.54 -0.75
C THR A 278 -7.99 -8.25 -2.05
N LEU A 279 -9.23 -8.19 -2.48
CA LEU A 279 -9.68 -8.76 -3.75
C LEU A 279 -9.70 -7.68 -4.83
N ILE A 280 -9.24 -8.06 -6.02
CA ILE A 280 -9.28 -7.20 -7.20
C ILE A 280 -10.21 -7.82 -8.24
N TRP A 281 -11.20 -7.03 -8.68
CA TRP A 281 -12.04 -7.32 -9.85
C TRP A 281 -11.90 -6.20 -10.87
N HIS A 282 -11.86 -6.55 -12.14
CA HIS A 282 -11.83 -5.58 -13.23
C HIS A 282 -13.28 -5.18 -13.57
N TRP A 283 -13.89 -4.44 -12.67
CA TRP A 283 -15.30 -4.11 -12.65
C TRP A 283 -15.78 -3.26 -13.85
N ALA A 284 -14.87 -2.55 -14.54
CA ALA A 284 -15.24 -1.67 -15.65
C ALA A 284 -15.84 -2.42 -16.85
N GLN A 285 -15.50 -3.69 -17.02
CA GLN A 285 -16.04 -4.55 -18.08
C GLN A 285 -17.09 -5.53 -17.59
N GLN A 286 -17.34 -5.61 -16.30
CA GLN A 286 -18.26 -6.57 -15.71
C GLN A 286 -19.60 -5.93 -15.37
N PRO A 287 -20.76 -6.57 -15.72
CA PRO A 287 -22.05 -6.14 -15.22
C PRO A 287 -22.07 -6.10 -13.68
N LYS A 288 -22.64 -5.03 -13.12
CA LYS A 288 -22.69 -4.81 -11.68
C LYS A 288 -23.30 -5.98 -10.91
N ASP A 289 -24.38 -6.56 -11.43
CA ASP A 289 -25.09 -7.64 -10.75
C ASP A 289 -24.24 -8.93 -10.72
N GLU A 290 -23.48 -9.23 -11.77
CA GLU A 290 -22.53 -10.34 -11.77
C GLU A 290 -21.39 -10.10 -10.76
N LEU A 291 -20.88 -8.88 -10.68
CA LEU A 291 -19.84 -8.52 -9.70
C LEU A 291 -20.34 -8.67 -8.26
N LEU A 292 -21.53 -8.14 -7.97
CA LEU A 292 -22.11 -8.24 -6.62
C LEU A 292 -22.38 -9.70 -6.23
N GLU A 293 -22.81 -10.54 -7.17
CA GLU A 293 -23.00 -11.97 -6.93
C GLU A 293 -21.67 -12.68 -6.64
N GLU A 294 -20.60 -12.37 -7.37
CA GLU A 294 -19.27 -12.94 -7.09
C GLU A 294 -18.74 -12.53 -5.72
N ILE A 295 -18.91 -11.24 -5.34
CA ILE A 295 -18.52 -10.76 -4.01
C ILE A 295 -19.32 -11.50 -2.93
N ARG A 296 -20.63 -11.64 -3.12
CA ARG A 296 -21.51 -12.37 -2.19
C ARG A 296 -21.09 -13.83 -2.04
N LEU A 297 -20.86 -14.52 -3.16
CA LEU A 297 -20.38 -15.92 -3.14
C LEU A 297 -19.03 -16.06 -2.43
N PHE A 298 -18.12 -15.14 -2.68
CA PHE A 298 -16.85 -15.16 -1.99
C PHE A 298 -17.02 -15.01 -0.47
N MET A 299 -17.77 -14.02 -0.04
CA MET A 299 -17.98 -13.75 1.40
C MET A 299 -18.77 -14.83 2.11
N GLU A 300 -19.80 -15.40 1.46
CA GLU A 300 -20.70 -16.37 2.09
C GLU A 300 -20.22 -17.82 1.96
N LYS A 301 -19.41 -18.15 0.95
CA LYS A 301 -19.03 -19.52 0.64
C LYS A 301 -17.53 -19.79 0.72
N VAL A 302 -16.68 -18.85 0.32
CA VAL A 302 -15.22 -19.05 0.34
C VAL A 302 -14.64 -18.67 1.71
N VAL A 303 -14.93 -17.46 2.19
CA VAL A 303 -14.35 -16.97 3.45
C VAL A 303 -14.62 -17.88 4.65
N PRO A 304 -15.83 -18.48 4.84
CA PRO A 304 -16.08 -19.36 5.98
C PRO A 304 -15.27 -20.67 5.96
N GLU A 305 -14.75 -21.07 4.80
CA GLU A 305 -13.92 -22.29 4.63
C GLU A 305 -12.41 -22.03 4.83
N LEU A 306 -12.03 -20.79 5.16
CA LEU A 306 -10.64 -20.41 5.39
C LEU A 306 -10.29 -20.51 6.88
N GLU A 307 -9.31 -21.33 7.21
CA GLU A 307 -8.80 -21.44 8.57
C GLU A 307 -7.92 -20.23 8.89
N THR A 308 -8.44 -19.30 9.68
CA THR A 308 -7.70 -18.14 10.17
C THR A 308 -7.26 -18.33 11.62
N PRO A 309 -5.99 -18.07 11.96
CA PRO A 309 -5.55 -18.06 13.36
C PRO A 309 -6.32 -17.00 14.17
N ASP A 310 -6.48 -17.25 15.47
CA ASP A 310 -6.93 -16.22 16.38
C ASP A 310 -5.80 -15.23 16.67
N PHE A 311 -5.82 -14.11 15.99
CA PHE A 311 -4.84 -13.03 16.17
C PHE A 311 -5.12 -12.15 17.40
N SER A 312 -6.24 -12.35 18.11
CA SER A 312 -6.56 -11.57 19.31
C SER A 312 -5.69 -11.96 20.51
N VAL A 313 -5.10 -13.13 20.51
CA VAL A 313 -4.36 -13.71 21.65
C VAL A 313 -2.91 -13.21 21.74
N ALA A 314 -2.36 -12.56 20.74
CA ALA A 314 -0.93 -12.20 20.66
C ALA A 314 -0.58 -10.78 21.11
N ALA A 315 -1.46 -10.08 21.80
CA ALA A 315 -1.21 -8.74 22.36
C ALA A 315 -0.96 -8.78 23.88
N ALA A 316 -0.12 -9.72 24.34
CA ALA A 316 0.32 -9.75 25.73
C ALA A 316 1.85 -9.57 25.81
#